data_5220b252e4f1a64e83ee3875a6f8c16b
#
_entry.id   5220b252e4f1a64e83ee3875a6f8c16b
#
_cell.length_a   1.000
_cell.length_b   1.000
_cell.length_c   1.000
_cell.angle_alpha   90.00
_cell.angle_beta   90.00
_cell.angle_gamma   90.00
#
_symmetry.space_group_name_H-M   'P 1'
#
loop_
_entity.id
_entity.type
_entity.pdbx_description
1 polymer ?
#
loop_
_entity_poly.entity_id
_entity_poly.type
_entity_poly.pdbx_seq_one_letter_code
_entity_poly.pdbx_strand_id
1 'polypeptide(L)'
;MKKIVILDTWTNNTNLGNKIISEAVYKVLREIFPKEFFYRVPALEYLHAGRIKIKDADYVFLAGTNLLSSNMDKTSHWCVHPEEEFWMNKVILLGLGWWQYQSKDPNLYTRSLLNKILNLEYLHSF
;
A
#
# COMPACT_ATOMS: atom_id res chain seq x y z
N MET A 1 -17.64 5.05 -13.30
CA MET A 1 -17.20 5.17 -11.89
C MET A 1 -15.90 4.41 -11.71
N LYS A 2 -14.93 5.05 -11.11
CA LYS A 2 -13.63 4.42 -10.81
C LYS A 2 -13.75 3.52 -9.59
N LYS A 3 -13.01 2.42 -9.59
CA LYS A 3 -12.87 1.51 -8.45
C LYS A 3 -11.54 1.78 -7.77
N ILE A 4 -11.59 2.17 -6.51
CA ILE A 4 -10.40 2.57 -5.75
C ILE A 4 -10.24 1.60 -4.58
N VAL A 5 -9.06 1.01 -4.48
CA VAL A 5 -8.68 0.18 -3.34
C VAL A 5 -7.73 0.97 -2.44
N ILE A 6 -8.00 0.94 -1.15
CA ILE A 6 -7.09 1.44 -0.12
C ILE A 6 -6.55 0.22 0.61
N LEU A 7 -5.24 0.01 0.51
CA LEU A 7 -4.53 -0.95 1.34
C LEU A 7 -4.35 -0.29 2.71
N ASP A 8 -5.15 -0.75 3.65
CA ASP A 8 -5.35 -0.09 4.93
C ASP A 8 -4.57 -0.79 6.04
N THR A 9 -3.88 -0.01 6.85
CA THR A 9 -3.10 -0.54 7.98
C THR A 9 -3.90 -0.68 9.26
N TRP A 10 -5.11 -0.12 9.31
CA TRP A 10 -5.96 -0.22 10.50
C TRP A 10 -6.92 -1.41 10.48
N THR A 11 -7.32 -1.89 9.32
CA THR A 11 -8.21 -3.06 9.22
C THR A 11 -7.59 -4.25 9.95
N ASN A 12 -8.32 -4.83 10.91
CA ASN A 12 -7.85 -5.90 11.81
C ASN A 12 -6.66 -5.49 12.70
N ASN A 13 -6.57 -4.22 13.06
CA ASN A 13 -5.51 -3.68 13.90
C ASN A 13 -6.11 -2.79 14.99
N THR A 14 -5.55 -2.85 16.21
CA THR A 14 -6.01 -2.06 17.36
C THR A 14 -5.15 -0.83 17.63
N ASN A 15 -4.13 -0.56 16.82
CA ASN A 15 -3.23 0.58 16.97
C ASN A 15 -3.95 1.89 16.61
N LEU A 16 -4.12 2.78 17.59
CA LEU A 16 -4.79 4.08 17.39
C LEU A 16 -4.08 4.99 16.38
N GLY A 17 -2.75 4.92 16.31
CA GLY A 17 -1.97 5.66 15.31
C GLY A 17 -2.35 5.25 13.89
N ASN A 18 -2.48 3.95 13.66
CA ASN A 18 -2.92 3.43 12.37
C ASN A 18 -4.35 3.85 12.03
N LYS A 19 -5.23 3.91 13.03
CA LYS A 19 -6.60 4.41 12.85
C LYS A 19 -6.62 5.87 12.40
N ILE A 20 -5.86 6.73 13.06
CA ILE A 20 -5.78 8.16 12.73
C ILE A 20 -5.27 8.35 11.30
N ILE A 21 -4.22 7.64 10.92
CA ILE A 21 -3.66 7.69 9.57
C ILE A 21 -4.68 7.20 8.54
N SER A 22 -5.32 6.08 8.80
CA SER A 22 -6.33 5.50 7.91
C SER A 22 -7.49 6.45 7.66
N GLU A 23 -8.02 7.08 8.71
CA GLU A 23 -9.11 8.06 8.61
C GLU A 23 -8.68 9.31 7.84
N ALA A 24 -7.47 9.81 8.09
CA ALA A 24 -6.93 10.98 7.39
C ALA A 24 -6.78 10.72 5.88
N VAL A 25 -6.21 9.57 5.52
CA VAL A 25 -6.04 9.15 4.12
C VAL A 25 -7.39 9.01 3.43
N TYR A 26 -8.34 8.34 4.08
CA TYR A 26 -9.69 8.16 3.53
C TYR A 26 -10.36 9.50 3.27
N LYS A 27 -10.25 10.44 4.20
CA LYS A 27 -10.81 11.78 4.05
C LYS A 27 -10.22 12.50 2.83
N VAL A 28 -8.90 12.51 2.69
CA VAL A 28 -8.22 13.14 1.55
C VAL A 28 -8.64 12.50 0.23
N LEU A 29 -8.65 11.17 0.16
CA LEU A 29 -9.04 10.47 -1.06
C LEU A 29 -10.52 10.72 -1.39
N ARG A 30 -11.38 10.83 -0.39
CA ARG A 30 -12.80 11.14 -0.60
C ARG A 30 -13.01 12.57 -1.15
N GLU A 31 -12.16 13.52 -0.76
CA GLU A 31 -12.18 14.88 -1.33
C GLU A 31 -11.74 14.88 -2.81
N ILE A 32 -10.71 14.09 -3.14
CA ILE A 32 -10.20 13.97 -4.51
C ILE A 32 -11.18 13.18 -5.40
N PHE A 33 -11.78 12.14 -4.85
CA PHE A 33 -12.68 11.24 -5.58
C PHE A 33 -14.07 11.21 -4.91
N PRO A 34 -14.86 12.28 -4.97
CA PRO A 34 -16.08 12.41 -4.17
C PRO A 34 -17.21 11.44 -4.58
N LYS A 35 -17.18 10.92 -5.79
CA LYS A 35 -18.23 10.06 -6.32
C LYS A 35 -17.79 8.63 -6.58
N GLU A 36 -16.54 8.30 -6.24
CA GLU A 36 -15.95 7.01 -6.56
C GLU A 36 -16.21 5.97 -5.47
N PHE A 37 -16.08 4.70 -5.85
CA PHE A 37 -16.27 3.58 -4.95
C PHE A 37 -14.95 3.19 -4.29
N PHE A 38 -14.95 3.04 -2.96
CA PHE A 38 -13.77 2.68 -2.19
C PHE A 38 -13.91 1.30 -1.56
N TYR A 39 -12.87 0.48 -1.72
CA TYR A 39 -12.70 -0.77 -0.99
C TYR A 39 -11.49 -0.64 -0.07
N ARG A 40 -11.66 -0.98 1.21
CA ARG A 40 -10.55 -1.09 2.16
C ARG A 40 -10.12 -2.55 2.26
N VAL A 41 -8.84 -2.79 2.08
CA VAL A 41 -8.24 -4.12 2.12
C VAL A 41 -7.07 -4.09 3.10
N PRO A 42 -6.94 -5.08 4.01
CA PRO A 42 -5.84 -5.09 4.98
C PRO A 42 -4.48 -5.15 4.30
N ALA A 43 -3.57 -4.23 4.66
CA ALA A 43 -2.19 -4.22 4.14
C ALA A 43 -1.27 -5.19 4.90
N LEU A 44 -1.60 -5.49 6.16
CA LEU A 44 -0.75 -6.28 7.07
C LEU A 44 -1.07 -7.78 7.04
N GLU A 45 -1.90 -8.23 6.11
CA GLU A 45 -2.30 -9.62 5.95
C GLU A 45 -2.07 -10.09 4.52
N TYR A 46 -1.83 -11.38 4.35
CA TYR A 46 -1.84 -11.98 3.01
C TYR A 46 -3.24 -11.97 2.43
N LEU A 47 -3.35 -11.51 1.19
CA LEU A 47 -4.63 -11.28 0.56
C LEU A 47 -5.11 -12.54 -0.17
N HIS A 48 -6.14 -13.17 0.35
CA HIS A 48 -6.83 -14.25 -0.36
C HIS A 48 -8.02 -13.72 -1.17
N ALA A 49 -8.94 -13.03 -0.51
CA ALA A 49 -10.14 -12.47 -1.16
C ALA A 49 -9.90 -11.09 -1.78
N GLY A 50 -9.01 -10.30 -1.19
CA GLY A 50 -8.72 -8.93 -1.66
C GLY A 50 -8.03 -8.84 -3.00
N ARG A 51 -7.35 -9.90 -3.46
CA ARG A 51 -6.61 -9.91 -4.74
C ARG A 51 -7.49 -9.57 -5.96
N ILE A 52 -8.73 -10.03 -5.98
CA ILE A 52 -9.67 -9.73 -7.06
C ILE A 52 -9.97 -8.24 -7.10
N LYS A 53 -10.16 -7.61 -5.94
CA LYS A 53 -10.39 -6.18 -5.83
C LYS A 53 -9.21 -5.38 -6.34
N ILE A 54 -8.00 -5.79 -6.02
CA ILE A 54 -6.76 -5.14 -6.50
C ILE A 54 -6.62 -5.29 -8.02
N LYS A 55 -6.85 -6.49 -8.53
CA LYS A 55 -6.76 -6.76 -9.97
C LYS A 55 -7.72 -5.86 -10.78
N ASP A 56 -8.94 -5.69 -10.30
CA ASP A 56 -9.99 -4.95 -10.99
C ASP A 56 -9.98 -3.45 -10.67
N ALA A 57 -9.13 -2.98 -9.75
CA ALA A 57 -9.07 -1.59 -9.36
C ALA A 57 -8.47 -0.70 -10.43
N ASP A 58 -9.03 0.51 -10.57
CA ASP A 58 -8.44 1.58 -11.37
C ASP A 58 -7.26 2.24 -10.62
N TYR A 59 -7.38 2.37 -9.30
CA TYR A 59 -6.32 2.90 -8.43
C TYR A 59 -6.19 2.05 -7.17
N VAL A 60 -4.95 1.78 -6.77
CA VAL A 60 -4.62 1.09 -5.53
C VAL A 60 -3.67 1.97 -4.72
N PHE A 61 -4.14 2.47 -3.59
CA PHE A 61 -3.34 3.29 -2.69
C PHE A 61 -2.89 2.47 -1.48
N LEU A 62 -1.59 2.49 -1.20
CA LEU A 62 -1.06 2.00 0.06
C LEU A 62 -0.93 3.19 1.02
N ALA A 63 -1.71 3.15 2.09
CA ALA A 63 -1.85 4.26 3.03
C ALA A 63 -0.98 4.06 4.26
N GLY A 64 -0.20 5.07 4.54
CA GLY A 64 0.82 5.33 5.53
C GLY A 64 0.90 4.53 6.81
N THR A 65 2.00 4.21 7.17
CA THR A 65 2.78 3.91 8.35
C THR A 65 4.15 3.41 7.86
N ASN A 66 5.03 2.95 8.74
CA ASN A 66 6.38 2.51 8.38
C ASN A 66 6.37 1.10 7.76
N LEU A 67 5.94 0.99 6.52
CA LEU A 67 5.82 -0.30 5.82
C LEU A 67 7.02 -0.64 4.93
N LEU A 68 7.83 0.34 4.55
CA LEU A 68 8.98 0.15 3.69
C LEU A 68 10.21 -0.22 4.50
N SER A 69 11.03 -1.14 4.00
CA SER A 69 12.33 -1.47 4.58
C SER A 69 13.37 -1.64 3.49
N SER A 70 14.65 -1.53 3.85
CA SER A 70 15.76 -1.75 2.91
C SER A 70 15.97 -3.22 2.58
N ASN A 71 15.37 -4.13 3.33
CA ASN A 71 15.51 -5.58 3.23
C ASN A 71 14.15 -6.27 3.37
N MET A 72 13.23 -5.98 2.45
CA MET A 72 11.86 -6.51 2.50
C MET A 72 11.78 -8.03 2.33
N ASP A 73 12.85 -8.67 1.91
CA ASP A 73 12.99 -10.12 1.92
C ASP A 73 13.06 -10.71 3.34
N LYS A 74 13.54 -9.93 4.30
CA LYS A 74 13.71 -10.35 5.71
C LYS A 74 12.76 -9.63 6.66
N THR A 75 12.54 -8.34 6.44
CA THR A 75 11.69 -7.49 7.28
C THR A 75 10.67 -6.78 6.42
N SER A 76 9.44 -7.26 6.42
CA SER A 76 8.35 -6.62 5.71
C SER A 76 7.07 -6.74 6.53
N HIS A 77 6.45 -5.59 6.80
CA HIS A 77 5.13 -5.53 7.41
C HIS A 77 4.02 -5.51 6.35
N TRP A 78 4.35 -5.13 5.14
CA TRP A 78 3.44 -5.20 4.02
C TRP A 78 3.49 -6.60 3.42
N CYS A 79 2.36 -7.29 3.46
CA CYS A 79 2.24 -8.66 2.97
C CYS A 79 2.09 -8.69 1.44
N VAL A 80 3.22 -8.62 0.75
CA VAL A 80 3.30 -8.63 -0.71
C VAL A 80 4.39 -9.60 -1.17
N HIS A 81 4.10 -10.36 -2.22
CA HIS A 81 5.07 -11.27 -2.85
C HIS A 81 5.32 -10.89 -4.32
N PRO A 82 6.58 -10.96 -4.78
CA PRO A 82 6.92 -10.60 -6.16
C PRO A 82 6.33 -11.56 -7.21
N GLU A 83 5.97 -12.79 -6.82
CA GLU A 83 5.33 -13.75 -7.71
C GLU A 83 3.86 -13.46 -7.98
N GLU A 84 3.24 -12.58 -7.20
CA GLU A 84 1.82 -12.26 -7.34
C GLU A 84 1.60 -11.23 -8.45
N GLU A 85 1.18 -11.70 -9.62
CA GLU A 85 1.02 -10.89 -10.84
C GLU A 85 0.00 -9.73 -10.69
N PHE A 86 -0.99 -9.88 -9.81
CA PHE A 86 -2.02 -8.86 -9.63
C PHE A 86 -1.50 -7.53 -9.04
N TRP A 87 -0.28 -7.54 -8.48
CA TRP A 87 0.38 -6.33 -7.95
C TRP A 87 1.05 -5.48 -9.03
N MET A 88 1.33 -6.06 -10.19
CA MET A 88 2.18 -5.42 -11.21
C MET A 88 1.68 -4.04 -11.63
N ASN A 89 2.52 -3.03 -11.44
CA ASN A 89 2.27 -1.61 -11.79
C ASN A 89 0.98 -1.04 -11.17
N LYS A 90 0.59 -1.51 -10.00
CA LYS A 90 -0.70 -1.15 -9.39
C LYS A 90 -0.60 -0.10 -8.29
N VAL A 91 0.40 -0.17 -7.43
CA VAL A 91 0.36 0.50 -6.13
C VAL A 91 0.89 1.91 -6.20
N ILE A 92 0.14 2.85 -5.62
CA ILE A 92 0.55 4.24 -5.39
C ILE A 92 0.77 4.41 -3.88
N LEU A 93 1.97 4.84 -3.50
CA LEU A 93 2.30 5.08 -2.10
C LEU A 93 1.78 6.44 -1.65
N LEU A 94 1.13 6.48 -0.50
CA LEU A 94 0.57 7.70 0.07
C LEU A 94 0.96 7.84 1.54
N GLY A 95 1.97 8.66 1.82
CA GLY A 95 2.46 8.94 3.17
C GLY A 95 3.14 7.76 3.86
N LEU A 96 3.92 6.98 3.13
CA LEU A 96 4.65 5.83 3.69
C LEU A 96 5.92 6.27 4.39
N GLY A 97 6.33 5.51 5.41
CA GLY A 97 7.61 5.66 6.08
C GLY A 97 8.48 4.41 5.93
N TRP A 98 9.77 4.59 6.21
CA TRP A 98 10.74 3.52 6.28
C TRP A 98 10.80 2.96 7.70
N TRP A 99 10.93 1.64 7.80
CA TRP A 99 10.98 0.94 9.07
C TRP A 99 12.24 1.30 9.87
N GLN A 100 12.06 1.69 11.12
CA GLN A 100 13.12 1.91 12.11
C GLN A 100 14.34 2.72 11.63
N TYR A 101 14.13 3.93 11.13
CA TYR A 101 15.24 4.86 10.81
C TYR A 101 16.36 4.22 9.97
N GLN A 102 16.00 3.42 9.01
CA GLN A 102 16.98 2.73 8.18
C GLN A 102 17.88 3.70 7.41
N SER A 103 19.19 3.49 7.53
CA SER A 103 20.22 4.29 6.84
C SER A 103 20.82 3.55 5.64
N LYS A 104 20.46 2.29 5.43
CA LYS A 104 20.97 1.49 4.32
C LYS A 104 20.11 1.63 3.10
N ASP A 105 20.73 1.64 1.93
CA ASP A 105 20.02 1.58 0.67
C ASP A 105 19.21 0.28 0.54
N PRO A 106 18.08 0.32 -0.17
CA PRO A 106 17.31 -0.89 -0.46
C PRO A 106 18.17 -1.93 -1.17
N ASN A 107 18.08 -3.18 -0.71
CA ASN A 107 18.76 -4.30 -1.37
C ASN A 107 18.13 -4.63 -2.72
N LEU A 108 18.76 -5.55 -3.46
CA LEU A 108 18.30 -5.90 -4.81
C LEU A 108 16.86 -6.46 -4.81
N TYR A 109 16.52 -7.30 -3.83
CA TYR A 109 15.17 -7.84 -3.69
C TYR A 109 14.14 -6.72 -3.53
N THR A 110 14.38 -5.80 -2.60
CA THR A 110 13.48 -4.68 -2.32
C THR A 110 13.32 -3.77 -3.53
N ARG A 111 14.41 -3.42 -4.21
CA ARG A 111 14.36 -2.61 -5.44
C ARG A 111 13.54 -3.30 -6.53
N SER A 112 13.78 -4.59 -6.76
CA SER A 112 13.06 -5.37 -7.78
C SER A 112 11.58 -5.46 -7.45
N LEU A 113 11.23 -5.70 -6.19
CA LEU A 113 9.85 -5.76 -5.70
C LEU A 113 9.13 -4.44 -5.95
N LEU A 114 9.69 -3.33 -5.48
CA LEU A 114 9.08 -2.01 -5.62
C LEU A 114 8.94 -1.59 -7.10
N ASN A 115 9.95 -1.85 -7.92
CA ASN A 115 9.87 -1.58 -9.36
C ASN A 115 8.77 -2.36 -10.06
N LYS A 116 8.49 -3.58 -9.60
CA LYS A 116 7.42 -4.41 -10.16
C LYS A 116 6.03 -3.94 -9.76
N ILE A 117 5.83 -3.61 -8.48
CA ILE A 117 4.50 -3.39 -7.93
C ILE A 117 4.03 -1.93 -7.95
N LEU A 118 4.95 -0.96 -7.92
CA LEU A 118 4.58 0.46 -7.93
C LEU A 118 4.11 0.90 -9.31
N ASN A 119 3.08 1.74 -9.31
CA ASN A 119 2.62 2.38 -10.54
C ASN A 119 3.58 3.52 -10.90
N LEU A 120 4.34 3.36 -11.97
CA LEU A 120 5.38 4.30 -12.38
C LEU A 120 4.85 5.55 -13.08
N GLU A 121 3.56 5.62 -13.37
CA GLU A 121 2.93 6.80 -14.00
C GLU A 121 2.60 7.89 -12.98
N TYR A 122 2.61 7.59 -11.68
CA TYR A 122 2.22 8.51 -10.62
C TYR A 122 3.37 8.80 -9.66
N LEU A 123 3.29 9.97 -9.02
CA LEU A 123 4.20 10.31 -7.93
C LEU A 123 3.81 9.58 -6.65
N HIS A 124 4.81 9.19 -5.89
CA HIS A 124 4.64 8.51 -4.62
C HIS A 124 5.04 9.43 -3.47
N SER A 125 4.28 9.37 -2.37
CA SER A 125 4.55 10.13 -1.15
C SER A 125 5.09 9.22 -0.06
N PHE A 126 6.29 9.52 0.41
CA PHE A 126 6.93 8.79 1.51
C PHE A 126 7.96 9.66 2.23
#